data_c600af0f33206eec822955cece20881f
#
_entry.id   c600af0f33206eec822955cece20881f
#
_cell.length_a   1.000
_cell.length_b   1.000
_cell.length_c   1.000
_cell.angle_alpha   90.00
_cell.angle_beta   90.00
_cell.angle_gamma   90.00
#
_symmetry.space_group_name_H-M   'P 1'
#
loop_
_entity.id
_entity.type
_entity.pdbx_description
1 polymer ?
#
loop_
_entity_poly.entity_id
_entity_poly.type
_entity_poly.pdbx_seq_one_letter_code
_entity_poly.pdbx_strand_id
1 'polypeptide(L)'
;MWRRILFFLFILKFVSVQGQQFTDITKQGGIDHYFEVYEGMFGGGVAVLDYNNDDFEDLYITGGMQEDQLLENLHDGTFKNVLRTAKLDASLNFVTQGVASADFNRDGWMDLFISTITSKGDKKTIPRAQNLVFINQGDGTFKDESKSFGIKSTESFSTGISIGDFNLDGYPDVYVGNYFTDYDGGLKEISDATIVNAGKTAKGYLYENKGGKRFKEVSKTYGLDHRGFSFGGIFTDFDNDNDLDLIVNNDFGYKAKPNYLLENLYPIKEFSYIEEAYEMDLRINAMGGATADINSYCFLDYFISNIRFNRFMIQDPNE
;
A
#
# COMPACT_ATOMS: atom_id res chain seq x y z
N MET A 1 72.51 -36.86 13.78
CA MET A 1 71.90 -35.62 13.34
C MET A 1 70.49 -35.94 12.92
N TRP A 2 69.53 -35.88 13.84
CA TRP A 2 68.14 -36.30 13.65
C TRP A 2 67.29 -35.04 13.42
N ARG A 3 66.68 -34.87 12.24
CA ARG A 3 65.73 -33.85 11.92
C ARG A 3 64.36 -34.29 12.43
N ARG A 4 63.79 -33.57 13.40
CA ARG A 4 62.39 -33.71 13.82
C ARG A 4 61.54 -32.93 12.84
N ILE A 5 60.65 -33.61 12.14
CA ILE A 5 59.62 -33.04 11.32
C ILE A 5 58.38 -32.83 12.23
N LEU A 6 58.02 -31.57 12.50
CA LEU A 6 56.77 -31.23 13.16
C LEU A 6 55.66 -31.26 12.11
N PHE A 7 54.70 -32.16 12.28
CA PHE A 7 53.45 -32.14 11.53
C PHE A 7 52.48 -31.19 12.25
N PHE A 8 52.12 -30.08 11.62
CA PHE A 8 51.00 -29.24 12.06
C PHE A 8 49.70 -29.84 11.49
N LEU A 9 48.89 -30.45 12.34
CA LEU A 9 47.51 -30.83 12.00
C LEU A 9 46.63 -29.57 12.03
N PHE A 10 46.25 -29.07 10.87
CA PHE A 10 45.18 -28.07 10.72
C PHE A 10 43.84 -28.79 10.89
N ILE A 11 43.19 -28.62 12.06
CA ILE A 11 41.80 -29.03 12.26
C ILE A 11 40.90 -27.96 11.60
N LEU A 12 40.45 -28.22 10.36
CA LEU A 12 39.40 -27.49 9.72
C LEU A 12 38.07 -27.76 10.47
N LYS A 13 37.65 -26.84 11.33
CA LYS A 13 36.28 -26.85 11.81
C LYS A 13 35.38 -26.48 10.63
N PHE A 14 34.68 -27.46 10.09
CA PHE A 14 33.53 -27.21 9.23
C PHE A 14 32.44 -26.54 10.09
N VAL A 15 32.29 -25.24 10.00
CA VAL A 15 31.10 -24.55 10.44
C VAL A 15 30.04 -24.87 9.39
N SER A 16 29.11 -25.75 9.71
CA SER A 16 27.89 -25.90 8.90
C SER A 16 27.10 -24.62 9.06
N VAL A 17 27.11 -23.76 8.06
CA VAL A 17 26.17 -22.68 7.94
C VAL A 17 24.82 -23.33 7.66
N GLN A 18 24.02 -23.55 8.69
CA GLN A 18 22.63 -23.84 8.49
C GLN A 18 21.99 -22.57 7.92
N GLY A 19 21.50 -22.64 6.70
CA GLY A 19 20.72 -21.55 6.13
C GLY A 19 19.54 -21.23 7.05
N GLN A 20 19.21 -19.96 7.19
CA GLN A 20 18.01 -19.54 7.91
C GLN A 20 16.79 -20.23 7.28
N GLN A 21 15.96 -20.85 8.11
CA GLN A 21 14.72 -21.48 7.70
C GLN A 21 13.56 -20.64 8.23
N PHE A 22 12.55 -20.43 7.38
CA PHE A 22 11.28 -19.85 7.82
C PHE A 22 10.40 -20.93 8.41
N THR A 23 9.75 -20.60 9.51
CA THR A 23 8.75 -21.46 10.16
C THR A 23 7.43 -20.72 10.20
N ASP A 24 6.35 -21.34 9.75
CA ASP A 24 5.02 -20.80 9.90
C ASP A 24 4.59 -20.89 11.38
N ILE A 25 4.49 -19.72 12.01
CA ILE A 25 4.07 -19.58 13.42
C ILE A 25 2.67 -18.97 13.58
N THR A 26 1.90 -18.83 12.50
CA THR A 26 0.60 -18.14 12.49
C THR A 26 -0.29 -18.58 13.66
N LYS A 27 -0.51 -19.88 13.82
CA LYS A 27 -1.33 -20.41 14.92
C LYS A 27 -0.67 -20.27 16.29
N GLN A 28 0.64 -20.48 16.38
CA GLN A 28 1.41 -20.38 17.62
C GLN A 28 1.48 -18.91 18.06
N GLY A 29 1.58 -18.00 17.12
CA GLY A 29 1.55 -16.56 17.33
C GLY A 29 0.18 -16.00 17.70
N GLY A 30 -0.88 -16.85 17.76
CA GLY A 30 -2.22 -16.39 18.12
C GLY A 30 -2.92 -15.59 17.01
N ILE A 31 -2.43 -15.68 15.78
CA ILE A 31 -3.03 -14.97 14.64
C ILE A 31 -4.15 -15.85 14.07
N ASP A 32 -5.40 -15.42 14.29
CA ASP A 32 -6.61 -16.05 13.75
C ASP A 32 -7.34 -15.01 12.90
N HIS A 33 -6.86 -14.84 11.68
CA HIS A 33 -7.38 -13.86 10.74
C HIS A 33 -7.56 -14.48 9.35
N TYR A 34 -8.66 -14.16 8.69
CA TYR A 34 -8.85 -14.40 7.27
C TYR A 34 -9.55 -13.18 6.64
N PHE A 35 -9.18 -12.90 5.41
CA PHE A 35 -9.81 -11.85 4.64
C PHE A 35 -11.03 -12.40 3.91
N GLU A 36 -12.20 -11.80 4.11
CA GLU A 36 -13.41 -12.15 3.36
C GLU A 36 -13.63 -11.12 2.25
N VAL A 37 -13.57 -11.62 1.01
CA VAL A 37 -13.71 -10.78 -0.18
C VAL A 37 -15.14 -10.26 -0.34
N TYR A 38 -15.28 -9.03 -0.78
CA TYR A 38 -16.55 -8.46 -1.21
C TYR A 38 -16.79 -8.80 -2.67
N GLU A 39 -17.91 -9.45 -2.99
CA GLU A 39 -18.31 -9.80 -4.36
C GLU A 39 -17.22 -10.54 -5.18
N GLY A 40 -16.33 -11.24 -4.51
CA GLY A 40 -15.28 -12.07 -5.16
C GLY A 40 -14.08 -11.31 -5.69
N MET A 41 -13.90 -10.05 -5.30
CA MET A 41 -12.79 -9.21 -5.74
C MET A 41 -11.97 -8.67 -4.57
N PHE A 42 -10.70 -8.45 -4.84
CA PHE A 42 -9.68 -7.80 -4.04
C PHE A 42 -9.20 -8.61 -2.84
N GLY A 43 -7.92 -8.43 -2.52
CA GLY A 43 -7.29 -8.94 -1.31
C GLY A 43 -7.27 -7.85 -0.23
N GLY A 44 -6.80 -8.20 0.97
CA GLY A 44 -6.63 -7.27 2.07
C GLY A 44 -5.28 -6.57 2.09
N GLY A 45 -5.11 -5.69 3.05
CA GLY A 45 -3.87 -4.99 3.36
C GLY A 45 -3.38 -5.29 4.77
N VAL A 46 -2.10 -5.08 4.98
CA VAL A 46 -1.45 -5.11 6.29
C VAL A 46 -0.56 -3.88 6.44
N ALA A 47 -0.61 -3.24 7.58
CA ALA A 47 0.37 -2.24 8.01
C ALA A 47 1.15 -2.79 9.19
N VAL A 48 2.46 -2.57 9.16
CA VAL A 48 3.38 -2.84 10.27
C VAL A 48 3.66 -1.51 10.94
N LEU A 49 3.47 -1.43 12.23
CA LEU A 49 3.65 -0.20 13.00
C LEU A 49 3.87 -0.52 14.48
N ASP A 50 4.64 0.29 15.17
CA ASP A 50 4.67 0.32 16.63
C ASP A 50 3.62 1.35 17.09
N TYR A 51 2.39 0.87 17.42
CA TYR A 51 1.28 1.79 17.74
C TYR A 51 1.33 2.33 19.16
N ASN A 52 2.05 1.65 20.05
CA ASN A 52 2.10 1.96 21.48
C ASN A 52 3.48 2.47 21.94
N ASN A 53 4.44 2.61 20.99
CA ASN A 53 5.83 3.06 21.20
C ASN A 53 6.57 2.21 22.24
N ASP A 54 6.44 0.88 22.14
CA ASP A 54 7.12 -0.08 23.01
C ASP A 54 8.36 -0.74 22.37
N ASP A 55 8.77 -0.26 21.17
CA ASP A 55 9.86 -0.75 20.35
C ASP A 55 9.61 -2.14 19.72
N PHE A 56 8.37 -2.63 19.70
CA PHE A 56 7.98 -3.86 19.00
C PHE A 56 6.91 -3.57 17.95
N GLU A 57 7.12 -4.15 16.77
CA GLU A 57 6.19 -3.96 15.65
C GLU A 57 4.89 -4.73 15.87
N ASP A 58 3.78 -4.02 15.69
CA ASP A 58 2.42 -4.50 15.70
C ASP A 58 1.89 -4.63 14.28
N LEU A 59 0.72 -5.26 14.13
CA LEU A 59 0.12 -5.45 12.82
C LEU A 59 -1.33 -4.94 12.80
N TYR A 60 -1.64 -4.04 11.89
CA TYR A 60 -3.03 -3.79 11.51
C TYR A 60 -3.36 -4.57 10.25
N ILE A 61 -4.39 -5.41 10.29
CA ILE A 61 -4.79 -6.26 9.16
C ILE A 61 -6.25 -5.98 8.82
N THR A 62 -6.53 -5.65 7.56
CA THR A 62 -7.88 -5.44 7.07
C THR A 62 -8.62 -6.76 6.87
N GLY A 63 -9.91 -6.80 7.21
CA GLY A 63 -10.72 -8.01 7.14
C GLY A 63 -11.66 -8.09 5.92
N GLY A 64 -11.81 -6.99 5.17
CA GLY A 64 -12.81 -6.92 4.11
C GLY A 64 -14.23 -6.98 4.67
N MET A 65 -14.97 -8.05 4.36
CA MET A 65 -16.28 -8.30 4.95
C MET A 65 -16.19 -8.78 6.40
N GLN A 66 -15.06 -9.35 6.81
CA GLN A 66 -14.78 -9.70 8.21
C GLN A 66 -14.34 -8.47 9.02
N GLU A 67 -14.12 -8.68 10.31
CA GLU A 67 -13.56 -7.65 11.19
C GLU A 67 -12.07 -7.46 10.91
N ASP A 68 -11.64 -6.23 10.90
CA ASP A 68 -10.22 -5.89 10.94
C ASP A 68 -9.61 -6.30 12.27
N GLN A 69 -8.29 -6.40 12.32
CA GLN A 69 -7.57 -6.70 13.57
C GLN A 69 -6.41 -5.71 13.75
N LEU A 70 -6.24 -5.22 14.98
CA LEU A 70 -4.99 -4.66 15.45
C LEU A 70 -4.35 -5.69 16.38
N LEU A 71 -3.26 -6.26 15.97
CA LEU A 71 -2.54 -7.33 16.66
C LEU A 71 -1.34 -6.73 17.39
N GLU A 72 -1.49 -6.54 18.69
CA GLU A 72 -0.43 -6.12 19.60
C GLU A 72 0.59 -7.25 19.79
N ASN A 73 1.86 -6.95 19.60
CA ASN A 73 2.96 -7.88 19.83
C ASN A 73 3.23 -8.01 21.32
N LEU A 74 3.18 -9.25 21.86
CA LEU A 74 3.37 -9.50 23.28
C LEU A 74 4.84 -9.78 23.67
N HIS A 75 5.79 -9.50 22.78
CA HIS A 75 7.25 -9.65 22.97
C HIS A 75 7.73 -11.09 23.22
N ASP A 76 6.87 -12.06 23.08
CA ASP A 76 7.17 -13.49 23.27
C ASP A 76 6.96 -14.31 21.98
N GLY A 77 6.71 -13.64 20.86
CA GLY A 77 6.39 -14.24 19.57
C GLY A 77 4.90 -14.49 19.38
N THR A 78 4.06 -14.00 20.28
CA THR A 78 2.61 -14.06 20.16
C THR A 78 1.98 -12.68 20.02
N PHE A 79 0.75 -12.65 19.50
CA PHE A 79 -0.01 -11.44 19.26
C PHE A 79 -1.38 -11.51 19.90
N LYS A 80 -1.94 -10.36 20.25
CA LYS A 80 -3.27 -10.20 20.82
C LYS A 80 -4.07 -9.18 20.04
N ASN A 81 -5.27 -9.54 19.62
CA ASN A 81 -6.16 -8.57 18.98
C ASN A 81 -6.69 -7.55 20.00
N VAL A 82 -6.33 -6.29 19.80
CA VAL A 82 -6.69 -5.15 20.66
C VAL A 82 -7.54 -4.10 19.93
N LEU A 83 -8.02 -4.37 18.73
CA LEU A 83 -8.74 -3.42 17.89
C LEU A 83 -9.82 -2.63 18.64
N ARG A 84 -10.63 -3.32 19.46
CA ARG A 84 -11.74 -2.67 20.20
C ARG A 84 -11.24 -1.86 21.39
N THR A 85 -10.22 -2.32 22.09
CA THR A 85 -9.60 -1.57 23.20
C THR A 85 -8.87 -0.35 22.69
N ALA A 86 -8.30 -0.45 21.49
CA ALA A 86 -7.68 0.65 20.77
C ALA A 86 -8.69 1.61 20.09
N LYS A 87 -10.01 1.38 20.24
CA LYS A 87 -11.10 2.23 19.72
C LYS A 87 -11.10 2.39 18.19
N LEU A 88 -10.78 1.32 17.48
CA LEU A 88 -10.80 1.29 16.00
C LEU A 88 -12.13 0.74 15.43
N ASP A 89 -13.16 0.63 16.28
CA ASP A 89 -14.46 0.02 15.93
C ASP A 89 -15.16 0.66 14.71
N ALA A 90 -14.85 1.91 14.38
CA ALA A 90 -15.44 2.56 13.23
C ALA A 90 -15.11 1.86 11.91
N SER A 91 -13.93 1.21 11.79
CA SER A 91 -13.53 0.42 10.61
C SER A 91 -14.47 -0.75 10.35
N LEU A 92 -15.05 -1.32 11.42
CA LEU A 92 -15.94 -2.48 11.34
C LEU A 92 -17.25 -2.22 10.58
N ASN A 93 -17.56 -0.96 10.33
CA ASN A 93 -18.74 -0.57 9.56
C ASN A 93 -18.51 -0.59 8.03
N PHE A 94 -17.28 -0.81 7.60
CA PHE A 94 -16.88 -0.72 6.21
C PHE A 94 -16.25 -2.03 5.71
N VAL A 95 -16.32 -2.23 4.41
CA VAL A 95 -15.53 -3.24 3.70
C VAL A 95 -14.16 -2.63 3.44
N THR A 96 -13.21 -2.95 4.31
CA THR A 96 -11.85 -2.42 4.30
C THR A 96 -10.97 -3.12 3.26
N GLN A 97 -9.99 -2.42 2.70
CA GLN A 97 -9.09 -2.96 1.68
C GLN A 97 -7.62 -2.72 2.01
N GLY A 98 -7.08 -1.60 1.60
CA GLY A 98 -5.72 -1.21 1.91
C GLY A 98 -5.62 -0.53 3.27
N VAL A 99 -4.45 -0.59 3.86
CA VAL A 99 -4.07 0.17 5.05
C VAL A 99 -2.63 0.61 4.93
N ALA A 100 -2.34 1.80 5.41
CA ALA A 100 -0.99 2.32 5.54
C ALA A 100 -0.87 3.12 6.83
N SER A 101 0.32 3.16 7.42
CA SER A 101 0.62 3.87 8.66
C SER A 101 1.67 4.94 8.42
N ALA A 102 1.48 6.11 9.06
CA ALA A 102 2.45 7.20 9.14
C ALA A 102 2.07 8.12 10.30
N ASP A 103 3.01 8.88 10.78
CA ASP A 103 2.76 9.98 11.73
C ASP A 103 2.28 11.21 10.93
N PHE A 104 0.96 11.29 10.71
CA PHE A 104 0.38 12.34 9.87
C PHE A 104 0.39 13.71 10.52
N ASN A 105 0.38 13.78 11.84
CA ASN A 105 0.34 15.04 12.58
C ASN A 105 1.69 15.44 13.18
N ARG A 106 2.71 14.58 13.05
CA ARG A 106 4.08 14.75 13.55
C ARG A 106 4.16 14.88 15.07
N ASP A 107 3.35 14.07 15.77
CA ASP A 107 3.38 14.00 17.23
C ASP A 107 4.21 12.82 17.77
N GLY A 108 4.80 12.01 16.90
CA GLY A 108 5.65 10.87 17.22
C GLY A 108 4.89 9.55 17.39
N TRP A 109 3.60 9.51 17.07
CA TRP A 109 2.77 8.31 17.14
C TRP A 109 2.28 7.92 15.75
N MET A 110 2.29 6.62 15.47
CA MET A 110 1.85 6.11 14.17
C MET A 110 0.34 6.14 14.05
N ASP A 111 -0.16 6.85 13.05
CA ASP A 111 -1.57 6.94 12.66
C ASP A 111 -1.90 5.92 11.57
N LEU A 112 -3.18 5.76 11.23
CA LEU A 112 -3.65 4.85 10.19
C LEU A 112 -4.48 5.57 9.13
N PHE A 113 -4.22 5.25 7.87
CA PHE A 113 -5.11 5.54 6.75
C PHE A 113 -5.62 4.22 6.17
N ILE A 114 -6.95 4.05 6.08
CA ILE A 114 -7.59 2.82 5.63
C ILE A 114 -8.48 3.11 4.44
N SER A 115 -8.27 2.41 3.34
CA SER A 115 -9.16 2.49 2.18
C SER A 115 -10.32 1.52 2.32
N THR A 116 -11.48 1.91 1.76
CA THR A 116 -12.70 1.11 1.84
C THR A 116 -13.38 1.00 0.49
N ILE A 117 -14.16 -0.07 0.33
CA ILE A 117 -15.01 -0.26 -0.86
C ILE A 117 -16.39 0.37 -0.64
N THR A 118 -17.05 0.01 0.47
CA THR A 118 -18.42 0.44 0.81
C THR A 118 -18.72 0.20 2.27
N SER A 119 -19.87 0.64 2.75
CA SER A 119 -20.36 0.31 4.08
C SER A 119 -20.90 -1.11 4.13
N LYS A 120 -20.65 -1.83 5.23
CA LYS A 120 -21.25 -3.14 5.49
C LYS A 120 -22.77 -2.97 5.69
N GLY A 121 -23.52 -3.82 5.02
CA GLY A 121 -24.99 -3.82 5.13
C GLY A 121 -25.75 -2.94 4.15
N ASP A 122 -25.09 -2.10 3.38
CA ASP A 122 -25.74 -1.32 2.31
C ASP A 122 -25.80 -2.18 1.02
N LYS A 123 -26.98 -2.77 0.76
CA LYS A 123 -27.18 -3.68 -0.40
C LYS A 123 -27.70 -2.97 -1.65
N LYS A 124 -27.90 -1.64 -1.61
CA LYS A 124 -28.69 -0.96 -2.62
C LYS A 124 -28.00 0.16 -3.37
N THR A 125 -26.81 0.55 -2.98
CA THR A 125 -26.21 1.76 -3.52
C THR A 125 -24.87 1.48 -4.18
N ILE A 126 -24.59 2.28 -5.17
CA ILE A 126 -23.29 2.57 -5.73
C ILE A 126 -22.24 2.58 -4.61
N PRO A 127 -21.09 1.94 -4.79
CA PRO A 127 -20.04 1.93 -3.79
C PRO A 127 -19.76 3.36 -3.34
N ARG A 128 -19.87 3.57 -2.04
CA ARG A 128 -19.45 4.81 -1.39
C ARG A 128 -18.29 4.47 -0.50
N ALA A 129 -17.10 4.53 -1.06
CA ALA A 129 -15.89 4.42 -0.25
C ALA A 129 -15.87 5.61 0.70
N GLN A 130 -15.74 5.35 1.98
CA GLN A 130 -15.44 6.31 3.02
C GLN A 130 -14.10 5.90 3.60
N ASN A 131 -13.02 6.38 3.01
CA ASN A 131 -11.70 6.12 3.54
C ASN A 131 -11.58 6.68 4.95
N LEU A 132 -10.81 6.02 5.79
CA LEU A 132 -10.75 6.32 7.21
C LEU A 132 -9.36 6.82 7.58
N VAL A 133 -9.35 7.80 8.49
CA VAL A 133 -8.13 8.30 9.13
C VAL A 133 -8.31 8.17 10.63
N PHE A 134 -7.46 7.37 11.25
CA PHE A 134 -7.42 7.21 12.67
C PHE A 134 -6.15 7.84 13.22
N ILE A 135 -6.30 8.81 14.10
CA ILE A 135 -5.18 9.50 14.75
C ILE A 135 -4.93 8.85 16.10
N ASN A 136 -3.70 8.40 16.30
CA ASN A 136 -3.23 7.84 17.55
C ASN A 136 -3.22 8.91 18.64
N GLN A 137 -3.70 8.56 19.83
CA GLN A 137 -3.82 9.53 20.94
C GLN A 137 -2.65 9.44 21.92
N GLY A 138 -1.67 8.56 21.66
CA GLY A 138 -0.51 8.35 22.54
C GLY A 138 -0.86 7.65 23.86
N ASP A 139 -2.04 7.11 23.99
CA ASP A 139 -2.52 6.39 25.19
C ASP A 139 -2.93 4.94 24.87
N GLY A 140 -2.50 4.40 23.72
CA GLY A 140 -2.89 3.09 23.20
C GLY A 140 -4.24 3.08 22.52
N THR A 141 -4.86 4.25 22.28
CA THR A 141 -6.13 4.37 21.59
C THR A 141 -6.04 5.26 20.37
N PHE A 142 -6.95 5.05 19.43
CA PHE A 142 -7.10 5.87 18.24
C PHE A 142 -8.41 6.65 18.28
N LYS A 143 -8.44 7.73 17.53
CA LYS A 143 -9.63 8.53 17.29
C LYS A 143 -9.95 8.59 15.80
N ASP A 144 -11.16 8.26 15.40
CA ASP A 144 -11.63 8.49 14.03
C ASP A 144 -11.72 9.98 13.75
N GLU A 145 -10.78 10.46 12.95
CA GLU A 145 -10.69 11.86 12.51
C GLU A 145 -10.97 12.01 11.00
N SER A 146 -11.54 10.99 10.36
CA SER A 146 -11.79 10.99 8.91
C SER A 146 -12.51 12.24 8.44
N LYS A 147 -13.54 12.67 9.17
CA LYS A 147 -14.33 13.86 8.84
C LYS A 147 -13.56 15.17 9.06
N SER A 148 -12.85 15.30 10.17
CA SER A 148 -12.07 16.50 10.52
C SER A 148 -10.85 16.64 9.62
N PHE A 149 -10.25 15.52 9.23
CA PHE A 149 -9.21 15.48 8.20
C PHE A 149 -9.73 15.71 6.78
N GLY A 150 -11.03 15.90 6.60
CA GLY A 150 -11.61 16.30 5.32
C GLY A 150 -11.76 15.17 4.30
N ILE A 151 -11.65 13.92 4.74
CA ILE A 151 -11.92 12.76 3.89
C ILE A 151 -13.41 12.71 3.58
N LYS A 152 -13.74 12.70 2.30
CA LYS A 152 -15.10 12.63 1.80
C LYS A 152 -15.41 11.26 1.26
N SER A 153 -16.67 10.88 1.31
CA SER A 153 -17.15 9.70 0.58
C SER A 153 -16.90 9.86 -0.90
N THR A 154 -16.43 8.79 -1.53
CA THR A 154 -16.18 8.71 -2.97
C THR A 154 -17.12 7.67 -3.59
N GLU A 155 -17.47 7.87 -4.85
CA GLU A 155 -18.29 6.91 -5.62
C GLU A 155 -17.38 5.90 -6.34
N SER A 156 -16.40 5.33 -5.61
CA SER A 156 -15.43 4.40 -6.18
C SER A 156 -14.97 3.39 -5.14
N PHE A 157 -14.48 2.24 -5.61
CA PHE A 157 -13.78 1.29 -4.78
C PHE A 157 -12.35 1.77 -4.56
N SER A 158 -12.04 2.18 -3.34
CA SER A 158 -10.69 2.52 -2.95
C SER A 158 -9.89 1.25 -2.64
N THR A 159 -8.66 1.18 -3.12
CA THR A 159 -7.80 -0.01 -3.07
C THR A 159 -6.49 0.30 -2.34
N GLY A 160 -5.35 0.14 -2.99
CA GLY A 160 -4.04 0.36 -2.37
C GLY A 160 -3.75 1.83 -2.07
N ILE A 161 -2.92 2.03 -1.06
CA ILE A 161 -2.51 3.32 -0.53
C ILE A 161 -1.00 3.44 -0.65
N SER A 162 -0.52 4.61 -1.04
CA SER A 162 0.90 4.98 -0.94
C SER A 162 1.04 6.25 -0.12
N ILE A 163 2.05 6.30 0.73
CA ILE A 163 2.36 7.46 1.58
C ILE A 163 3.73 8.01 1.19
N GLY A 164 3.83 9.33 1.09
CA GLY A 164 5.07 10.05 0.82
C GLY A 164 4.87 11.56 0.91
N ASP A 165 5.91 12.29 1.17
CA ASP A 165 5.91 13.76 1.17
C ASP A 165 6.25 14.25 -0.25
N PHE A 166 5.23 14.27 -1.14
CA PHE A 166 5.46 14.60 -2.55
C PHE A 166 5.67 16.11 -2.78
N ASN A 167 5.35 16.94 -1.80
CA ASN A 167 5.47 18.39 -1.92
C ASN A 167 6.58 18.98 -1.04
N LEU A 168 7.37 18.14 -0.38
CA LEU A 168 8.53 18.46 0.45
C LEU A 168 8.20 19.45 1.58
N ASP A 169 6.98 19.39 2.14
CA ASP A 169 6.57 20.25 3.27
C ASP A 169 6.80 19.58 4.63
N GLY A 170 7.28 18.37 4.66
CA GLY A 170 7.63 17.59 5.82
C GLY A 170 6.46 16.82 6.45
N TYR A 171 5.28 16.82 5.84
CA TYR A 171 4.13 16.04 6.30
C TYR A 171 3.82 14.91 5.32
N PRO A 172 3.54 13.69 5.81
CA PRO A 172 3.17 12.59 4.92
C PRO A 172 1.86 12.88 4.19
N ASP A 173 1.91 12.79 2.85
CA ASP A 173 0.78 12.87 1.94
C ASP A 173 0.31 11.47 1.57
N VAL A 174 -0.84 11.35 0.90
CA VAL A 174 -1.45 10.06 0.58
C VAL A 174 -1.93 10.01 -0.87
N TYR A 175 -1.54 8.98 -1.59
CA TYR A 175 -2.19 8.56 -2.84
C TYR A 175 -3.07 7.33 -2.60
N VAL A 176 -4.29 7.36 -3.13
CA VAL A 176 -5.26 6.25 -3.05
C VAL A 176 -5.62 5.80 -4.45
N GLY A 177 -5.33 4.55 -4.79
CA GLY A 177 -5.85 3.91 -5.99
C GLY A 177 -7.35 3.68 -5.89
N ASN A 178 -8.05 3.83 -7.00
CA ASN A 178 -9.48 3.55 -7.11
C ASN A 178 -9.76 2.69 -8.34
N TYR A 179 -10.65 1.72 -8.19
CA TYR A 179 -10.85 0.70 -9.20
C TYR A 179 -12.10 0.94 -10.05
N PHE A 180 -13.27 1.05 -9.46
CA PHE A 180 -14.54 1.26 -10.15
C PHE A 180 -15.21 2.58 -9.78
N THR A 181 -15.95 3.16 -10.76
CA THR A 181 -17.06 4.08 -10.53
C THR A 181 -18.36 3.44 -11.00
N ASP A 182 -19.49 3.86 -10.46
CA ASP A 182 -20.83 3.48 -10.91
C ASP A 182 -21.03 1.95 -10.95
N TYR A 183 -20.61 1.27 -9.89
CA TYR A 183 -20.84 -0.15 -9.74
C TYR A 183 -22.32 -0.46 -9.46
N ASP A 184 -22.95 -1.22 -10.33
CA ASP A 184 -24.39 -1.55 -10.29
C ASP A 184 -24.72 -2.93 -9.69
N GLY A 185 -23.79 -3.56 -9.02
CA GLY A 185 -24.05 -4.70 -8.12
C GLY A 185 -23.99 -6.08 -8.74
N GLY A 186 -23.22 -6.33 -9.79
CA GLY A 186 -23.18 -7.62 -10.45
C GLY A 186 -21.79 -8.22 -10.70
N LEU A 187 -20.89 -8.26 -9.70
CA LEU A 187 -19.57 -8.89 -9.85
C LEU A 187 -19.58 -10.43 -9.83
N LYS A 188 -20.75 -11.07 -9.76
CA LYS A 188 -20.85 -12.54 -9.75
C LYS A 188 -20.30 -13.21 -11.00
N GLU A 189 -20.16 -12.48 -12.08
CA GLU A 189 -19.57 -12.93 -13.33
C GLU A 189 -18.61 -11.86 -13.85
N ILE A 190 -17.41 -11.78 -13.28
CA ILE A 190 -16.31 -11.05 -13.88
C ILE A 190 -15.86 -11.85 -15.10
N SER A 191 -16.64 -11.77 -16.17
CA SER A 191 -16.12 -12.15 -17.46
C SER A 191 -15.31 -11.00 -18.02
N ASP A 192 -14.26 -11.30 -18.76
CA ASP A 192 -13.48 -10.34 -19.56
C ASP A 192 -14.35 -9.31 -20.30
N ALA A 193 -15.61 -9.63 -20.59
CA ALA A 193 -16.54 -8.78 -21.34
C ALA A 193 -17.20 -7.70 -20.48
N THR A 194 -17.43 -7.92 -19.20
CA THR A 194 -18.09 -6.95 -18.30
C THR A 194 -17.14 -5.86 -17.78
N ILE A 195 -15.88 -6.16 -17.66
CA ILE A 195 -14.84 -5.21 -17.20
C ILE A 195 -14.37 -4.29 -18.34
N VAL A 196 -14.63 -4.66 -19.58
CA VAL A 196 -14.11 -4.00 -20.79
C VAL A 196 -14.68 -2.59 -21.02
N ASN A 197 -15.68 -2.16 -20.27
CA ASN A 197 -16.18 -0.81 -20.42
C ASN A 197 -15.30 0.18 -19.65
N ALA A 198 -14.30 0.74 -20.32
CA ALA A 198 -13.40 1.78 -19.78
C ALA A 198 -14.15 2.97 -19.15
N GLY A 199 -15.45 3.13 -19.39
CA GLY A 199 -16.31 4.10 -18.74
C GLY A 199 -16.53 3.87 -17.23
N LYS A 200 -16.22 2.66 -16.72
CA LYS A 200 -16.33 2.33 -15.28
C LYS A 200 -15.02 2.50 -14.51
N THR A 201 -13.93 2.88 -15.16
CA THR A 201 -12.66 3.17 -14.48
C THR A 201 -12.78 4.37 -13.55
N ALA A 202 -12.11 4.31 -12.41
CA ALA A 202 -12.09 5.39 -11.44
C ALA A 202 -10.82 6.25 -11.54
N LYS A 203 -10.87 7.44 -10.94
CA LYS A 203 -9.69 8.28 -10.73
C LYS A 203 -9.04 7.90 -9.40
N GLY A 204 -7.71 7.90 -9.36
CA GLY A 204 -6.97 7.92 -8.12
C GLY A 204 -7.15 9.29 -7.41
N TYR A 205 -6.94 9.30 -6.10
CA TYR A 205 -6.97 10.52 -5.32
C TYR A 205 -5.60 10.81 -4.70
N LEU A 206 -5.12 12.03 -4.93
CA LEU A 206 -3.94 12.57 -4.26
C LEU A 206 -4.42 13.51 -3.16
N TYR A 207 -4.04 13.20 -1.93
CA TYR A 207 -4.34 13.97 -0.73
C TYR A 207 -3.10 14.65 -0.20
N GLU A 208 -3.07 15.97 -0.26
CA GLU A 208 -2.04 16.80 0.37
C GLU A 208 -2.35 17.00 1.85
N ASN A 209 -1.43 16.66 2.73
CA ASN A 209 -1.54 16.88 4.16
C ASN A 209 -1.29 18.38 4.48
N LYS A 210 -2.23 19.03 5.08
CA LYS A 210 -2.13 20.45 5.44
C LYS A 210 -1.69 20.64 6.88
N GLY A 211 -0.39 20.40 7.10
CA GLY A 211 0.28 20.65 8.38
C GLY A 211 -0.23 19.76 9.51
N GLY A 212 -0.51 18.50 9.23
CA GLY A 212 -0.96 17.50 10.20
C GLY A 212 -2.39 17.70 10.74
N LYS A 213 -3.20 18.53 10.07
CA LYS A 213 -4.53 18.90 10.56
C LYS A 213 -5.68 18.45 9.67
N ARG A 214 -5.39 18.25 8.40
CA ARG A 214 -6.38 17.79 7.41
C ARG A 214 -5.69 17.39 6.12
N PHE A 215 -6.35 16.54 5.37
CA PHE A 215 -6.05 16.26 3.99
C PHE A 215 -6.88 17.14 3.04
N LYS A 216 -6.26 17.56 1.94
CA LYS A 216 -6.93 18.23 0.84
C LYS A 216 -6.75 17.39 -0.41
N GLU A 217 -7.83 16.98 -1.03
CA GLU A 217 -7.78 16.34 -2.34
C GLU A 217 -7.28 17.35 -3.38
N VAL A 218 -6.18 17.03 -4.05
CA VAL A 218 -5.45 17.94 -4.96
C VAL A 218 -5.16 17.34 -6.33
N SER A 219 -5.68 16.16 -6.66
CA SER A 219 -5.41 15.47 -7.92
C SER A 219 -5.57 16.39 -9.13
N LYS A 220 -6.69 17.11 -9.20
CA LYS A 220 -6.93 18.05 -10.29
C LYS A 220 -5.92 19.21 -10.32
N THR A 221 -5.44 19.65 -9.17
CA THR A 221 -4.48 20.77 -9.06
C THR A 221 -3.12 20.36 -9.63
N TYR A 222 -2.77 19.08 -9.47
CA TYR A 222 -1.51 18.50 -9.94
C TYR A 222 -1.64 17.79 -11.30
N GLY A 223 -2.73 17.98 -12.02
CA GLY A 223 -2.92 17.38 -13.34
C GLY A 223 -3.22 15.88 -13.35
N LEU A 224 -3.45 15.28 -12.19
CA LEU A 224 -3.79 13.86 -12.07
C LEU A 224 -5.24 13.62 -12.47
N ASP A 225 -5.50 13.50 -13.77
CA ASP A 225 -6.83 13.21 -14.32
C ASP A 225 -6.90 11.79 -14.93
N HIS A 226 -5.91 10.96 -14.63
CA HIS A 226 -5.87 9.59 -15.10
C HIS A 226 -7.02 8.78 -14.51
N ARG A 227 -7.50 7.84 -15.31
CA ARG A 227 -8.47 6.84 -14.90
C ARG A 227 -7.91 5.46 -15.22
N GLY A 228 -8.19 4.51 -14.38
CA GLY A 228 -7.79 3.12 -14.57
C GLY A 228 -8.55 2.21 -13.64
N PHE A 229 -8.29 0.93 -13.74
CA PHE A 229 -8.65 -0.03 -12.71
C PHE A 229 -7.45 -0.13 -11.75
N SER A 230 -7.24 0.94 -10.97
CA SER A 230 -6.02 1.06 -10.17
C SER A 230 -6.10 0.23 -8.90
N PHE A 231 -5.08 -0.62 -8.70
CA PHE A 231 -4.85 -1.30 -7.41
C PHE A 231 -4.00 -0.49 -6.43
N GLY A 232 -3.46 0.63 -6.85
CA GLY A 232 -2.65 1.51 -6.00
C GLY A 232 -1.56 2.21 -6.78
N GLY A 233 -0.72 2.90 -6.05
CA GLY A 233 0.47 3.56 -6.57
C GLY A 233 1.69 3.28 -5.71
N ILE A 234 2.83 3.76 -6.17
CA ILE A 234 4.11 3.74 -5.46
C ILE A 234 4.71 5.13 -5.60
N PHE A 235 4.87 5.83 -4.48
CA PHE A 235 5.73 7.02 -4.48
C PHE A 235 7.19 6.58 -4.57
N THR A 236 7.95 7.23 -5.43
CA THR A 236 9.31 6.84 -5.78
C THR A 236 10.04 8.05 -6.37
N ASP A 237 11.29 8.22 -6.04
CA ASP A 237 12.20 9.17 -6.72
C ASP A 237 12.86 8.39 -7.86
N PHE A 238 12.27 8.43 -9.09
CA PHE A 238 12.73 7.57 -10.16
C PHE A 238 13.94 8.14 -10.90
N ASP A 239 14.10 9.47 -10.88
CA ASP A 239 15.16 10.17 -11.62
C ASP A 239 16.25 10.77 -10.71
N ASN A 240 16.14 10.54 -9.40
CA ASN A 240 17.08 10.98 -8.37
C ASN A 240 17.16 12.53 -8.23
N ASP A 241 16.06 13.22 -8.45
CA ASP A 241 15.98 14.67 -8.25
C ASP A 241 15.58 15.09 -6.83
N ASN A 242 15.30 14.12 -5.95
CA ASN A 242 14.91 14.21 -4.55
C ASN A 242 13.48 14.67 -4.31
N ASP A 243 12.62 14.64 -5.30
CA ASP A 243 11.19 14.71 -5.08
C ASP A 243 10.51 13.33 -5.34
N LEU A 244 9.26 13.20 -4.98
CA LEU A 244 8.58 11.91 -5.11
C LEU A 244 7.65 11.90 -6.32
N ASP A 245 7.98 11.06 -7.26
CA ASP A 245 7.16 10.68 -8.40
C ASP A 245 6.12 9.64 -8.04
N LEU A 246 5.29 9.26 -8.98
CA LEU A 246 4.22 8.31 -8.75
C LEU A 246 4.08 7.28 -9.88
N ILE A 247 4.24 6.01 -9.54
CA ILE A 247 3.83 4.90 -10.41
C ILE A 247 2.41 4.50 -10.03
N VAL A 248 1.52 4.34 -11.03
CA VAL A 248 0.16 3.84 -10.82
C VAL A 248 -0.01 2.49 -11.50
N ASN A 249 -0.34 1.47 -10.71
CA ASN A 249 -0.57 0.12 -11.19
C ASN A 249 -2.03 -0.09 -11.58
N ASN A 250 -2.27 -0.34 -12.88
CA ASN A 250 -3.59 -0.57 -13.43
C ASN A 250 -3.79 -2.03 -13.86
N ASP A 251 -4.89 -2.62 -13.38
CA ASP A 251 -5.39 -3.88 -13.91
C ASP A 251 -6.01 -3.68 -15.30
N PHE A 252 -6.10 -4.75 -16.09
CA PHE A 252 -6.61 -4.72 -17.46
C PHE A 252 -5.95 -3.66 -18.36
N GLY A 253 -4.66 -3.39 -18.14
CA GLY A 253 -3.91 -2.40 -18.91
C GLY A 253 -3.97 -2.59 -20.43
N TYR A 254 -4.09 -3.82 -20.88
CA TYR A 254 -4.23 -4.19 -22.32
C TYR A 254 -5.62 -3.89 -22.91
N LYS A 255 -6.61 -3.59 -22.08
CA LYS A 255 -8.00 -3.31 -22.51
C LYS A 255 -8.49 -1.92 -22.13
N ALA A 256 -8.04 -1.41 -20.99
CA ALA A 256 -8.49 -0.14 -20.44
C ALA A 256 -7.38 0.92 -20.49
N LYS A 257 -6.56 0.99 -19.47
CA LYS A 257 -5.48 1.96 -19.34
C LYS A 257 -4.22 1.26 -18.84
N PRO A 258 -3.04 1.55 -19.43
CA PRO A 258 -1.77 1.00 -18.97
C PRO A 258 -1.43 1.49 -17.56
N ASN A 259 -0.32 1.02 -17.03
CA ASN A 259 0.30 1.66 -15.88
C ASN A 259 0.72 3.08 -16.26
N TYR A 260 0.83 3.94 -15.27
CA TYR A 260 1.38 5.29 -15.45
C TYR A 260 2.68 5.43 -14.68
N LEU A 261 3.62 6.16 -15.25
CA LEU A 261 4.75 6.78 -14.57
C LEU A 261 4.55 8.28 -14.66
N LEU A 262 4.51 8.93 -13.53
CA LEU A 262 4.13 10.33 -13.36
C LEU A 262 5.28 11.05 -12.68
N GLU A 263 6.04 11.84 -13.44
CA GLU A 263 7.10 12.69 -12.93
C GLU A 263 6.52 13.89 -12.19
N ASN A 264 6.97 14.14 -10.98
CA ASN A 264 6.61 15.29 -10.19
C ASN A 264 7.47 16.49 -10.61
N LEU A 265 6.87 17.56 -11.03
CA LEU A 265 7.60 18.74 -11.48
C LEU A 265 7.79 19.77 -10.34
N TYR A 266 8.06 19.32 -9.12
CA TYR A 266 8.25 20.23 -7.99
C TYR A 266 9.30 21.33 -8.31
N PRO A 267 9.09 22.60 -7.92
CA PRO A 267 7.97 23.13 -7.12
C PRO A 267 6.73 23.52 -7.93
N ILE A 268 6.65 23.16 -9.19
CA ILE A 268 5.45 23.34 -10.01
C ILE A 268 4.42 22.31 -9.54
N LYS A 269 3.18 22.72 -9.35
CA LYS A 269 2.12 21.81 -8.92
C LYS A 269 1.56 21.01 -10.10
N GLU A 270 2.37 20.12 -10.63
CA GLU A 270 2.05 19.33 -11.81
C GLU A 270 2.78 17.99 -11.78
N PHE A 271 2.08 16.91 -12.16
CA PHE A 271 2.67 15.65 -12.52
C PHE A 271 2.61 15.46 -14.03
N SER A 272 3.76 15.15 -14.65
CA SER A 272 3.89 14.88 -16.08
C SER A 272 3.76 13.38 -16.35
N TYR A 273 2.97 13.00 -17.37
CA TYR A 273 2.81 11.61 -17.80
C TYR A 273 3.98 11.25 -18.73
N ILE A 274 4.87 10.40 -18.28
CA ILE A 274 6.12 10.06 -18.99
C ILE A 274 6.29 8.56 -19.26
N GLU A 275 5.31 7.74 -18.93
CA GLU A 275 5.37 6.28 -19.01
C GLU A 275 5.76 5.76 -20.40
N GLU A 276 5.34 6.43 -21.49
CA GLU A 276 5.68 6.00 -22.84
C GLU A 276 7.17 6.23 -23.17
N ALA A 277 7.76 7.30 -22.63
CA ALA A 277 9.17 7.63 -22.86
C ALA A 277 10.13 6.66 -22.13
N TYR A 278 9.66 6.06 -21.03
CA TYR A 278 10.44 5.15 -20.18
C TYR A 278 9.97 3.69 -20.29
N GLU A 279 9.17 3.35 -21.29
CA GLU A 279 8.63 1.99 -21.50
C GLU A 279 7.85 1.42 -20.29
N MET A 280 7.32 2.32 -19.46
CA MET A 280 6.53 1.98 -18.27
C MET A 280 5.02 1.91 -18.54
N ASP A 281 4.56 2.14 -19.79
CA ASP A 281 3.16 2.00 -20.19
C ASP A 281 2.71 0.52 -20.26
N LEU A 282 2.99 -0.22 -19.20
CA LEU A 282 2.78 -1.66 -19.14
C LEU A 282 1.29 -2.00 -19.28
N ARG A 283 0.96 -2.71 -20.36
CA ARG A 283 -0.40 -3.14 -20.70
C ARG A 283 -0.69 -4.54 -20.17
N ILE A 284 -0.68 -4.68 -18.85
CA ILE A 284 -0.77 -5.95 -18.12
C ILE A 284 -1.91 -5.91 -17.10
N ASN A 285 -2.08 -6.97 -16.33
CA ASN A 285 -2.95 -6.97 -15.14
C ASN A 285 -2.07 -6.68 -13.91
N ALA A 286 -1.67 -5.42 -13.76
CA ALA A 286 -0.80 -5.03 -12.65
C ALA A 286 -1.59 -5.05 -11.33
N MET A 287 -1.09 -5.81 -10.35
CA MET A 287 -1.72 -5.99 -9.05
C MET A 287 -1.02 -5.21 -7.95
N GLY A 288 0.29 -5.08 -8.03
CA GLY A 288 1.11 -4.38 -7.06
C GLY A 288 2.53 -4.25 -7.58
N GLY A 289 3.36 -3.52 -6.85
CA GLY A 289 4.74 -3.33 -7.19
C GLY A 289 5.62 -3.12 -5.97
N ALA A 290 6.90 -3.29 -6.19
CA ALA A 290 7.95 -3.00 -5.24
C ALA A 290 9.12 -2.34 -5.97
N THR A 291 9.89 -1.56 -5.24
CA THR A 291 11.07 -0.87 -5.77
C THR A 291 12.29 -1.12 -4.88
N ALA A 292 13.43 -1.26 -5.52
CA ALA A 292 14.74 -1.33 -4.87
C ALA A 292 15.84 -1.12 -5.93
N ASP A 293 17.00 -0.61 -5.52
CA ASP A 293 18.22 -0.64 -6.34
C ASP A 293 18.83 -2.06 -6.26
N ILE A 294 18.54 -2.90 -7.25
CA ILE A 294 18.97 -4.32 -7.25
C ILE A 294 20.35 -4.50 -7.83
N ASN A 295 20.74 -3.64 -8.76
CA ASN A 295 22.01 -3.72 -9.46
C ASN A 295 23.11 -2.83 -8.85
N SER A 296 22.78 -2.02 -7.82
CA SER A 296 23.69 -1.08 -7.15
C SER A 296 24.21 0.04 -8.07
N TYR A 297 23.38 0.50 -8.99
CA TYR A 297 23.68 1.63 -9.87
C TYR A 297 23.15 2.97 -9.34
N CYS A 298 22.56 2.97 -8.13
CA CYS A 298 21.95 4.12 -7.47
C CYS A 298 20.68 4.64 -8.16
N PHE A 299 20.05 3.82 -9.00
CA PHE A 299 18.73 4.05 -9.58
C PHE A 299 17.76 2.98 -9.09
N LEU A 300 16.49 3.34 -8.97
CA LEU A 300 15.49 2.41 -8.50
C LEU A 300 14.98 1.52 -9.63
N ASP A 301 15.02 0.21 -9.40
CA ASP A 301 14.42 -0.80 -10.26
C ASP A 301 13.00 -1.14 -9.76
N TYR A 302 12.13 -1.65 -10.64
CA TYR A 302 10.73 -1.86 -10.34
C TYR A 302 10.31 -3.29 -10.64
N PHE A 303 9.71 -3.95 -9.68
CA PHE A 303 9.04 -5.22 -9.86
C PHE A 303 7.53 -4.99 -9.85
N ILE A 304 6.84 -5.32 -10.95
CA ILE A 304 5.39 -5.20 -11.09
C ILE A 304 4.78 -6.60 -11.20
N SER A 305 3.94 -6.96 -10.23
CA SER A 305 3.23 -8.24 -10.23
C SER A 305 2.11 -8.25 -11.27
N ASN A 306 1.89 -9.41 -11.88
CA ASN A 306 0.90 -9.62 -12.94
C ASN A 306 0.26 -11.00 -12.81
N ILE A 307 -0.94 -11.20 -13.32
CA ILE A 307 -1.64 -12.50 -13.29
C ILE A 307 -0.85 -13.62 -14.00
N ARG A 308 -0.02 -13.29 -15.01
CA ARG A 308 0.83 -14.26 -15.73
C ARG A 308 2.29 -14.02 -15.41
N PHE A 309 3.02 -13.38 -16.35
CA PHE A 309 4.43 -13.08 -16.16
C PHE A 309 4.56 -11.71 -15.51
N ASN A 310 5.21 -11.66 -14.35
CA ASN A 310 5.59 -10.42 -13.70
C ASN A 310 6.53 -9.61 -14.60
N ARG A 311 6.64 -8.32 -14.35
CA ARG A 311 7.59 -7.42 -15.00
C ARG A 311 8.66 -7.02 -14.00
N PHE A 312 9.88 -7.07 -14.44
CA PHE A 312 11.01 -6.54 -13.72
C PHE A 312 11.69 -5.52 -14.60
N MET A 313 11.57 -4.26 -14.23
CA MET A 313 12.05 -3.10 -14.97
C MET A 313 13.34 -2.65 -14.32
N ILE A 314 14.45 -2.76 -15.03
CA ILE A 314 15.77 -2.32 -14.60
C ILE A 314 16.02 -0.95 -15.21
N GLN A 315 16.37 0.01 -14.37
CA GLN A 315 16.80 1.31 -14.85
C GLN A 315 18.32 1.28 -15.15
N ASP A 316 18.67 1.52 -16.42
CA ASP A 316 20.06 1.59 -16.83
C ASP A 316 20.45 3.08 -17.08
N PRO A 317 21.39 3.63 -16.30
CA PRO A 317 21.80 5.04 -16.46
C PRO A 317 22.53 5.33 -17.78
N ASN A 318 22.80 4.31 -18.60
CA ASN A 318 23.51 4.46 -19.88
C ASN A 318 22.60 4.33 -21.11
N GLU A 319 21.32 4.04 -20.92
CA GLU A 319 20.29 3.97 -21.95
C GLU A 319 19.25 5.09 -21.74
#